data_3ff8665fa2071065dab7c8921adcd17c
#
_entry.id   3ff8665fa2071065dab7c8921adcd17c
#
_cell.length_a   1.000
_cell.length_b   1.000
_cell.length_c   1.000
_cell.angle_alpha   90.00
_cell.angle_beta   90.00
_cell.angle_gamma   90.00
#
_symmetry.space_group_name_H-M   'P 1'
#
loop_
_entity.id
_entity.type
_entity.pdbx_description
1 polymer ?
#
loop_
_entity_poly.entity_id
_entity_poly.type
_entity_poly.pdbx_seq_one_letter_code
_entity_poly.pdbx_strand_id
1 'polypeptide(L)'
;AVVGETGAGKTTLIRLLLALSHPTEGRVTIASAKHPERRDVMTHLHRCNFVYVPQGNTLMSGTIRENLLLGKPEATEEQITEALHQSCADFVMSLPDGLDTMCSEQGGGLSEGQAQRIAIARALLRDRPVMLFDEATAALDPETERQLLQNIMQTKQKTIIFITHRMAVCDYCQNVLHIKGEGEGQ
;
A
#
# COMPACT_ATOMS: atom_id res chain seq x y z
N ALA A 1 -10.88 4.93 -3.83
CA ALA A 1 -10.61 3.68 -4.53
C ALA A 1 -10.49 3.90 -6.04
N VAL A 2 -9.66 3.12 -6.69
CA VAL A 2 -9.57 3.03 -8.15
C VAL A 2 -9.93 1.60 -8.52
N VAL A 3 -11.03 1.45 -9.25
CA VAL A 3 -11.57 0.15 -9.65
C VAL A 3 -11.64 0.04 -11.18
N GLY A 4 -11.54 -1.17 -11.67
CA GLY A 4 -11.62 -1.47 -13.09
C GLY A 4 -11.20 -2.90 -13.37
N GLU A 5 -11.56 -3.40 -14.55
CA GLU A 5 -11.20 -4.75 -14.96
C GLU A 5 -9.69 -4.95 -15.13
N THR A 6 -9.27 -6.19 -15.20
CA THR A 6 -7.89 -6.53 -15.55
C THR A 6 -7.58 -5.97 -16.95
N GLY A 7 -6.46 -5.24 -17.06
CA GLY A 7 -6.11 -4.58 -18.33
C GLY A 7 -6.67 -3.16 -18.52
N ALA A 8 -7.57 -2.68 -17.66
CA ALA A 8 -8.16 -1.34 -17.77
C ALA A 8 -7.18 -0.16 -17.61
N GLY A 9 -5.89 -0.42 -17.33
CA GLY A 9 -4.88 0.63 -17.18
C GLY A 9 -4.55 1.03 -15.74
N LYS A 10 -5.02 0.28 -14.73
CA LYS A 10 -4.72 0.56 -13.31
C LYS A 10 -3.22 0.66 -13.03
N THR A 11 -2.43 -0.29 -13.53
CA THR A 11 -0.96 -0.28 -13.41
C THR A 11 -0.33 0.93 -14.13
N THR A 12 -0.89 1.34 -15.26
CA THR A 12 -0.44 2.55 -15.97
C THR A 12 -0.69 3.79 -15.12
N LEU A 13 -1.85 3.88 -14.45
CA LEU A 13 -2.14 4.96 -13.52
C LEU A 13 -1.12 5.01 -12.37
N ILE A 14 -0.77 3.87 -11.77
CA ILE A 14 0.27 3.80 -10.73
C ILE A 14 1.59 4.37 -11.26
N ARG A 15 2.01 3.94 -12.43
CA ARG A 15 3.26 4.40 -13.05
C ARG A 15 3.26 5.91 -13.29
N LEU A 16 2.13 6.47 -13.69
CA LEU A 16 1.96 7.92 -13.85
C LEU A 16 2.01 8.64 -12.51
N LEU A 17 1.28 8.16 -11.50
CA LEU A 17 1.27 8.73 -10.14
C LEU A 17 2.65 8.71 -9.48
N LEU A 18 3.45 7.69 -9.77
CA LEU A 18 4.82 7.56 -9.25
C LEU A 18 5.88 8.18 -10.18
N ALA A 19 5.47 8.88 -11.25
CA ALA A 19 6.37 9.42 -12.28
C ALA A 19 7.36 8.38 -12.83
N LEU A 20 6.93 7.13 -12.95
CA LEU A 20 7.67 6.03 -13.59
C LEU A 20 7.43 6.01 -15.11
N SER A 21 6.39 6.70 -15.56
CA SER A 21 6.05 6.92 -16.97
C SER A 21 5.53 8.34 -17.13
N HIS A 22 5.62 8.87 -18.34
CA HIS A 22 5.06 10.17 -18.70
C HIS A 22 3.73 9.98 -19.42
N PRO A 23 2.72 10.86 -19.20
CA PRO A 23 1.50 10.82 -19.97
C PRO A 23 1.79 11.22 -21.44
N THR A 24 1.08 10.62 -22.39
CA THR A 24 1.16 10.96 -23.82
C THR A 24 0.63 12.36 -24.05
N GLU A 25 -0.44 12.71 -23.33
CA GLU A 25 -1.05 14.05 -23.36
C GLU A 25 -1.40 14.48 -21.93
N GLY A 26 -1.47 15.79 -21.71
CA GLY A 26 -1.77 16.36 -20.40
C GLY A 26 -0.58 16.30 -19.43
N ARG A 27 -0.88 16.33 -18.13
CA ARG A 27 0.13 16.32 -17.06
C ARG A 27 -0.42 15.75 -15.76
N VAL A 28 0.45 15.13 -14.98
CA VAL A 28 0.17 14.75 -13.60
C VAL A 28 0.70 15.83 -12.68
N THR A 29 -0.11 16.29 -11.73
CA THR A 29 0.28 17.30 -10.77
C THR A 29 0.08 16.82 -9.35
N ILE A 30 0.90 17.34 -8.42
CA ILE A 30 0.80 17.10 -6.99
C ILE A 30 0.65 18.45 -6.28
N ALA A 31 -0.15 18.48 -5.23
CA ALA A 31 -0.29 19.66 -4.37
C ALA A 31 -0.42 19.21 -2.91
N SER A 32 -0.03 20.09 -1.99
CA SER A 32 -0.33 19.90 -0.58
C SER A 32 -1.83 20.12 -0.33
N ALA A 33 -2.45 19.31 0.53
CA ALA A 33 -3.83 19.51 0.95
C ALA A 33 -4.06 20.88 1.63
N LYS A 34 -3.01 21.46 2.25
CA LYS A 34 -3.06 22.79 2.87
C LYS A 34 -2.98 23.93 1.85
N HIS A 35 -2.40 23.67 0.67
CA HIS A 35 -2.17 24.65 -0.39
C HIS A 35 -2.53 24.03 -1.76
N PRO A 36 -3.81 23.72 -2.01
CA PRO A 36 -4.25 23.06 -3.24
C PRO A 36 -4.07 23.91 -4.50
N GLU A 37 -3.90 25.21 -4.34
CA GLU A 37 -3.61 26.17 -5.41
C GLU A 37 -2.17 26.05 -5.94
N ARG A 38 -1.24 25.56 -5.12
CA ARG A 38 0.17 25.36 -5.49
C ARG A 38 0.37 23.95 -6.00
N ARG A 39 0.34 23.81 -7.31
CA ARG A 39 0.45 22.53 -8.00
C ARG A 39 1.78 22.44 -8.72
N ASP A 40 2.58 21.45 -8.34
CA ASP A 40 3.82 21.10 -9.03
C ASP A 40 3.55 19.97 -10.03
N VAL A 41 4.27 19.99 -11.16
CA VAL A 41 4.26 18.85 -12.09
C VAL A 41 4.96 17.67 -11.41
N MET A 42 4.32 16.53 -11.42
CA MET A 42 4.84 15.32 -10.80
C MET A 42 6.16 14.90 -11.45
N THR A 43 7.21 14.70 -10.65
CA THR A 43 8.52 14.24 -11.05
C THR A 43 9.01 13.13 -10.11
N HIS A 44 10.15 12.51 -10.43
CA HIS A 44 10.78 11.52 -9.56
C HIS A 44 11.11 12.05 -8.15
N LEU A 45 11.35 13.35 -7.99
CA LEU A 45 11.63 13.97 -6.68
C LEU A 45 10.44 13.90 -5.74
N HIS A 46 9.21 13.88 -6.27
CA HIS A 46 8.00 13.80 -5.45
C HIS A 46 7.72 12.40 -4.91
N ARG A 47 8.43 11.35 -5.38
CA ARG A 47 8.26 9.96 -4.91
C ARG A 47 8.51 9.81 -3.41
N CYS A 48 9.33 10.69 -2.83
CA CYS A 48 9.57 10.68 -1.39
C CYS A 48 8.29 10.89 -0.55
N ASN A 49 7.22 11.44 -1.15
CA ASN A 49 5.93 11.61 -0.50
C ASN A 49 5.04 10.37 -0.54
N PHE A 50 5.45 9.33 -1.26
CA PHE A 50 4.66 8.12 -1.47
C PHE A 50 5.25 6.94 -0.72
N VAL A 51 4.37 6.07 -0.25
CA VAL A 51 4.67 4.68 -0.01
C VAL A 51 3.79 3.83 -0.91
N TYR A 52 4.37 2.82 -1.53
CA TYR A 52 3.70 1.92 -2.45
C TYR A 52 3.78 0.49 -1.94
N VAL A 53 2.63 -0.15 -1.82
CA VAL A 53 2.48 -1.56 -1.46
C VAL A 53 1.95 -2.27 -2.71
N PRO A 54 2.81 -2.97 -3.46
CA PRO A 54 2.38 -3.71 -4.64
C PRO A 54 1.65 -5.00 -4.27
N GLN A 55 1.02 -5.58 -5.27
CA GLN A 55 0.42 -6.90 -5.19
C GLN A 55 1.49 -7.97 -4.92
N GLY A 56 1.11 -9.01 -4.17
CA GLY A 56 1.94 -10.17 -3.90
C GLY A 56 2.96 -9.97 -2.78
N ASN A 57 3.83 -10.95 -2.63
CA ASN A 57 4.85 -10.94 -1.59
C ASN A 57 6.05 -10.07 -1.99
N THR A 58 6.36 -9.10 -1.15
CA THR A 58 7.48 -8.16 -1.33
C THR A 58 8.47 -8.19 -0.17
N LEU A 59 8.42 -9.24 0.63
CA LEU A 59 9.41 -9.43 1.69
C LEU A 59 10.74 -9.86 1.07
N MET A 60 11.81 -9.32 1.62
CA MET A 60 13.17 -9.66 1.26
C MET A 60 13.69 -10.77 2.18
N SER A 61 14.68 -11.52 1.71
CA SER A 61 15.42 -12.48 2.56
C SER A 61 15.99 -11.77 3.77
N GLY A 62 15.83 -12.37 4.95
CA GLY A 62 16.20 -11.81 6.24
C GLY A 62 15.08 -11.99 7.25
N THR A 63 15.20 -11.38 8.43
CA THR A 63 14.17 -11.47 9.47
C THR A 63 12.97 -10.56 9.17
N ILE A 64 11.84 -10.81 9.86
CA ILE A 64 10.69 -9.89 9.82
C ILE A 64 11.12 -8.51 10.31
N ARG A 65 11.93 -8.43 11.37
CA ARG A 65 12.50 -7.19 11.90
C ARG A 65 13.25 -6.41 10.83
N GLU A 66 14.17 -7.06 10.13
CA GLU A 66 14.95 -6.42 9.06
C GLU A 66 14.02 -5.91 7.94
N ASN A 67 13.02 -6.68 7.56
CA ASN A 67 12.02 -6.25 6.59
C ASN A 67 11.24 -5.00 7.04
N LEU A 68 10.85 -4.91 8.30
CA LEU A 68 10.15 -3.75 8.86
C LEU A 68 11.07 -2.52 8.92
N LEU A 69 12.33 -2.70 9.32
CA LEU A 69 13.32 -1.63 9.40
C LEU A 69 13.71 -1.04 8.03
N LEU A 70 13.44 -1.72 6.91
CA LEU A 70 13.52 -1.11 5.57
C LEU A 70 12.52 0.06 5.40
N GLY A 71 11.43 0.05 6.14
CA GLY A 71 10.47 1.18 6.18
C GLY A 71 11.01 2.36 6.98
N LYS A 72 11.58 2.08 8.16
CA LYS A 72 12.12 3.07 9.09
C LYS A 72 13.26 2.45 9.91
N PRO A 73 14.53 2.70 9.52
CA PRO A 73 15.70 2.07 10.14
C PRO A 73 15.82 2.31 11.65
N GLU A 74 15.36 3.46 12.13
CA GLU A 74 15.37 3.87 13.53
C GLU A 74 14.03 3.66 14.25
N ALA A 75 13.18 2.76 13.76
CA ALA A 75 11.90 2.46 14.42
C ALA A 75 12.13 1.83 15.79
N THR A 76 11.40 2.33 16.79
CA THR A 76 11.41 1.71 18.13
C THR A 76 10.54 0.45 18.16
N GLU A 77 10.72 -0.39 19.16
CA GLU A 77 9.91 -1.61 19.35
C GLU A 77 8.41 -1.28 19.45
N GLU A 78 8.05 -0.16 20.08
CA GLU A 78 6.68 0.30 20.20
C GLU A 78 6.11 0.67 18.83
N GLN A 79 6.90 1.35 17.98
CA GLN A 79 6.48 1.70 16.63
C GLN A 79 6.31 0.46 15.74
N ILE A 80 7.18 -0.52 15.90
CA ILE A 80 7.09 -1.79 15.20
C ILE A 80 5.82 -2.52 15.62
N THR A 81 5.58 -2.65 16.93
CA THR A 81 4.38 -3.31 17.48
C THR A 81 3.10 -2.64 17.02
N GLU A 82 3.06 -1.31 17.07
CA GLU A 82 1.90 -0.53 16.61
C GLU A 82 1.65 -0.73 15.11
N ALA A 83 2.69 -0.74 14.28
CA ALA A 83 2.55 -0.97 12.84
C ALA A 83 2.07 -2.39 12.53
N LEU A 84 2.53 -3.40 13.27
CA LEU A 84 2.04 -4.77 13.17
C LEU A 84 0.56 -4.86 13.56
N HIS A 85 0.17 -4.21 14.66
CA HIS A 85 -1.21 -4.17 15.10
C HIS A 85 -2.11 -3.51 14.05
N GLN A 86 -1.74 -2.33 13.55
CA GLN A 86 -2.49 -1.62 12.51
C GLN A 86 -2.64 -2.42 11.22
N SER A 87 -1.64 -3.24 10.87
CA SER A 87 -1.67 -4.11 9.69
C SER A 87 -2.31 -5.48 9.95
N CYS A 88 -2.87 -5.73 11.13
CA CYS A 88 -3.40 -7.03 11.56
C CYS A 88 -2.33 -8.14 11.51
N ALA A 89 -1.06 -7.79 11.77
CA ALA A 89 0.06 -8.72 11.76
C ALA A 89 0.51 -9.13 13.18
N ASP A 90 -0.37 -9.05 14.18
CA ASP A 90 -0.10 -9.45 15.58
C ASP A 90 0.36 -10.91 15.71
N PHE A 91 0.00 -11.76 14.73
CA PHE A 91 0.45 -13.16 14.68
C PHE A 91 1.98 -13.29 14.72
N VAL A 92 2.73 -12.25 14.29
CA VAL A 92 4.20 -12.24 14.32
C VAL A 92 4.72 -12.49 15.73
N MET A 93 4.07 -11.88 16.73
CA MET A 93 4.45 -12.03 18.13
C MET A 93 4.17 -13.44 18.70
N SER A 94 3.38 -14.25 17.97
CA SER A 94 3.07 -15.65 18.32
C SER A 94 3.93 -16.66 17.56
N LEU A 95 4.80 -16.21 16.63
CA LEU A 95 5.75 -17.08 15.96
C LEU A 95 6.86 -17.51 16.93
N PRO A 96 7.46 -18.69 16.76
CA PRO A 96 8.50 -19.20 17.65
C PRO A 96 9.66 -18.20 17.87
N ASP A 97 10.10 -17.53 16.80
CA ASP A 97 11.19 -16.56 16.82
C ASP A 97 10.68 -15.10 16.74
N GLY A 98 9.34 -14.89 16.82
CA GLY A 98 8.75 -13.56 16.79
C GLY A 98 9.22 -12.71 15.62
N LEU A 99 9.74 -11.51 15.92
CA LEU A 99 10.30 -10.60 14.91
C LEU A 99 11.57 -11.14 14.24
N ASP A 100 12.28 -12.08 14.87
CA ASP A 100 13.51 -12.65 14.33
C ASP A 100 13.25 -13.87 13.45
N THR A 101 11.97 -14.19 13.20
CA THR A 101 11.56 -15.21 12.23
C THR A 101 12.09 -14.89 10.84
N MET A 102 12.79 -15.86 10.22
CA MET A 102 13.38 -15.72 8.90
C MET A 102 12.32 -15.76 7.80
N CYS A 103 12.38 -14.76 6.92
CA CYS A 103 11.66 -14.73 5.65
C CYS A 103 12.65 -15.19 4.56
N SER A 104 12.26 -16.18 3.75
CA SER A 104 12.99 -16.48 2.52
C SER A 104 12.47 -15.63 1.36
N GLU A 105 13.22 -15.63 0.25
CA GLU A 105 12.70 -15.10 -1.01
C GLU A 105 11.36 -15.79 -1.31
N GLN A 106 10.30 -15.02 -1.51
CA GLN A 106 8.90 -15.46 -1.63
C GLN A 106 8.18 -15.79 -0.31
N GLY A 107 8.71 -15.37 0.88
CA GLY A 107 8.00 -15.50 2.16
C GLY A 107 7.93 -16.92 2.72
N GLY A 108 8.94 -17.75 2.45
CA GLY A 108 8.98 -19.14 2.94
C GLY A 108 8.67 -19.22 4.43
N GLY A 109 7.69 -20.05 4.78
CA GLY A 109 7.17 -20.21 6.14
C GLY A 109 5.99 -19.30 6.48
N LEU A 110 5.71 -18.25 5.69
CA LEU A 110 4.55 -17.37 5.86
C LEU A 110 3.54 -17.61 4.72
N SER A 111 2.24 -17.52 5.02
CA SER A 111 1.22 -17.45 3.97
C SER A 111 1.32 -16.14 3.21
N GLU A 112 0.78 -16.07 1.98
CA GLU A 112 0.76 -14.84 1.18
C GLU A 112 0.09 -13.70 1.94
N GLY A 113 -1.04 -13.95 2.60
CA GLY A 113 -1.75 -12.95 3.41
C GLY A 113 -0.95 -12.51 4.64
N GLN A 114 -0.13 -13.38 5.24
CA GLN A 114 0.79 -13.03 6.32
C GLN A 114 1.92 -12.12 5.81
N ALA A 115 2.56 -12.48 4.71
CA ALA A 115 3.60 -11.68 4.08
C ALA A 115 3.08 -10.30 3.65
N GLN A 116 1.87 -10.25 3.10
CA GLN A 116 1.21 -9.01 2.71
C GLN A 116 0.99 -8.08 3.91
N ARG A 117 0.50 -8.60 5.05
CA ARG A 117 0.30 -7.79 6.27
C ARG A 117 1.61 -7.23 6.82
N ILE A 118 2.70 -7.98 6.78
CA ILE A 118 4.04 -7.49 7.15
C ILE A 118 4.50 -6.39 6.18
N ALA A 119 4.27 -6.55 4.88
CA ALA A 119 4.58 -5.52 3.89
C ALA A 119 3.78 -4.22 4.12
N ILE A 120 2.52 -4.34 4.55
CA ILE A 120 1.69 -3.19 4.96
C ILE A 120 2.24 -2.55 6.23
N ALA A 121 2.64 -3.33 7.26
CA ALA A 121 3.29 -2.80 8.46
C ALA A 121 4.54 -1.98 8.12
N ARG A 122 5.39 -2.50 7.23
CA ARG A 122 6.56 -1.80 6.71
C ARG A 122 6.19 -0.47 6.05
N ALA A 123 5.09 -0.45 5.29
CA ALA A 123 4.58 0.75 4.64
C ALA A 123 4.06 1.78 5.66
N LEU A 124 3.38 1.33 6.72
CA LEU A 124 2.90 2.19 7.81
C LEU A 124 4.07 2.82 8.57
N LEU A 125 5.13 2.05 8.87
CA LEU A 125 6.36 2.56 9.48
C LEU A 125 7.04 3.65 8.68
N ARG A 126 7.02 3.55 7.34
CA ARG A 126 7.60 4.55 6.45
C ARG A 126 6.92 5.91 6.54
N ASP A 127 5.68 5.95 6.98
CA ASP A 127 4.91 7.14 7.35
C ASP A 127 4.97 8.29 6.33
N ARG A 128 4.48 8.07 5.09
CA ARG A 128 4.43 9.09 4.04
C ARG A 128 3.02 9.68 3.86
N PRO A 129 2.91 10.92 3.34
CA PRO A 129 1.62 11.59 3.13
C PRO A 129 0.67 10.84 2.18
N VAL A 130 1.20 10.09 1.22
CA VAL A 130 0.41 9.35 0.25
C VAL A 130 0.73 7.86 0.34
N MET A 131 -0.29 7.04 0.56
CA MET A 131 -0.20 5.59 0.61
C MET A 131 -0.94 5.00 -0.59
N LEU A 132 -0.25 4.17 -1.36
CA LEU A 132 -0.77 3.55 -2.58
C LEU A 132 -0.76 2.02 -2.39
N PHE A 133 -1.94 1.43 -2.36
CA PHE A 133 -2.15 0.00 -2.19
C PHE A 133 -2.63 -0.60 -3.51
N ASP A 134 -1.83 -1.48 -4.11
CA ASP A 134 -2.14 -2.13 -5.38
C ASP A 134 -2.52 -3.58 -5.12
N GLU A 135 -3.82 -3.85 -5.11
CA GLU A 135 -4.40 -5.16 -4.80
C GLU A 135 -3.85 -5.79 -3.50
N ALA A 136 -3.38 -4.93 -2.58
CA ALA A 136 -2.65 -5.31 -1.38
C ALA A 136 -3.51 -6.03 -0.32
N THR A 137 -4.80 -6.23 -0.57
CA THR A 137 -5.71 -6.98 0.32
C THR A 137 -6.22 -8.27 -0.31
N ALA A 138 -5.82 -8.57 -1.55
CA ALA A 138 -6.39 -9.68 -2.33
C ALA A 138 -6.20 -11.07 -1.68
N ALA A 139 -5.08 -11.25 -0.96
CA ALA A 139 -4.75 -12.52 -0.28
C ALA A 139 -5.33 -12.63 1.15
N LEU A 140 -6.13 -11.64 1.58
CA LEU A 140 -6.72 -11.63 2.92
C LEU A 140 -8.13 -12.22 2.93
N ASP A 141 -8.45 -12.90 4.02
CA ASP A 141 -9.83 -13.27 4.31
C ASP A 141 -10.69 -12.02 4.60
N PRO A 142 -12.02 -12.11 4.40
CA PRO A 142 -12.89 -10.93 4.51
C PRO A 142 -12.87 -10.23 5.86
N GLU A 143 -12.70 -10.97 6.97
CA GLU A 143 -12.69 -10.39 8.31
C GLU A 143 -11.40 -9.61 8.56
N THR A 144 -10.25 -10.21 8.23
CA THR A 144 -8.94 -9.56 8.31
C THR A 144 -8.88 -8.33 7.40
N GLU A 145 -9.40 -8.43 6.17
CA GLU A 145 -9.47 -7.27 5.26
C GLU A 145 -10.28 -6.13 5.86
N ARG A 146 -11.46 -6.44 6.39
CA ARG A 146 -12.34 -5.44 7.03
C ARG A 146 -11.63 -4.71 8.16
N GLN A 147 -10.98 -5.45 9.07
CA GLN A 147 -10.27 -4.89 10.20
C GLN A 147 -9.08 -4.02 9.74
N LEU A 148 -8.31 -4.52 8.77
CA LEU A 148 -7.18 -3.78 8.18
C LEU A 148 -7.62 -2.45 7.57
N LEU A 149 -8.71 -2.46 6.77
CA LEU A 149 -9.25 -1.24 6.16
C LEU A 149 -9.68 -0.24 7.23
N GLN A 150 -10.38 -0.70 8.29
CA GLN A 150 -10.75 0.15 9.41
C GLN A 150 -9.54 0.79 10.08
N ASN A 151 -8.49 0.02 10.35
CA ASN A 151 -7.27 0.51 10.97
C ASN A 151 -6.56 1.55 10.08
N ILE A 152 -6.40 1.25 8.78
CA ILE A 152 -5.75 2.16 7.82
C ILE A 152 -6.55 3.47 7.69
N MET A 153 -7.86 3.41 7.64
CA MET A 153 -8.72 4.60 7.48
C MET A 153 -8.74 5.49 8.73
N GLN A 154 -8.35 4.99 9.90
CA GLN A 154 -8.16 5.80 11.10
C GLN A 154 -6.87 6.66 11.04
N THR A 155 -5.97 6.38 10.11
CA THR A 155 -4.74 7.14 9.93
C THR A 155 -5.06 8.56 9.45
N LYS A 156 -4.84 9.55 10.33
CA LYS A 156 -5.19 10.95 10.06
C LYS A 156 -4.21 11.61 9.09
N GLN A 157 -4.72 12.58 8.30
CA GLN A 157 -3.93 13.47 7.45
C GLN A 157 -3.15 12.77 6.32
N LYS A 158 -3.62 11.63 5.83
CA LYS A 158 -3.02 10.92 4.71
C LYS A 158 -3.98 10.82 3.53
N THR A 159 -3.42 10.80 2.35
CA THR A 159 -4.13 10.40 1.13
C THR A 159 -3.91 8.91 0.92
N ILE A 160 -4.97 8.13 0.96
CA ILE A 160 -4.92 6.69 0.78
C ILE A 160 -5.59 6.34 -0.54
N ILE A 161 -4.88 5.61 -1.39
CA ILE A 161 -5.36 5.18 -2.71
C ILE A 161 -5.32 3.66 -2.74
N PHE A 162 -6.49 3.04 -2.85
CA PHE A 162 -6.61 1.61 -3.10
C PHE A 162 -6.88 1.37 -4.58
N ILE A 163 -6.05 0.56 -5.20
CA ILE A 163 -6.29 0.01 -6.52
C ILE A 163 -6.75 -1.43 -6.32
N THR A 164 -7.98 -1.72 -6.72
CA THR A 164 -8.59 -3.01 -6.40
C THR A 164 -9.69 -3.35 -7.40
N HIS A 165 -10.00 -4.62 -7.51
CA HIS A 165 -11.21 -5.14 -8.15
C HIS A 165 -12.27 -5.56 -7.10
N ARG A 166 -11.95 -5.46 -5.79
CA ARG A 166 -12.84 -5.84 -4.69
C ARG A 166 -13.73 -4.66 -4.31
N MET A 167 -15.03 -4.79 -4.58
CA MET A 167 -16.00 -3.72 -4.31
C MET A 167 -16.14 -3.41 -2.81
N ALA A 168 -15.91 -4.37 -1.93
CA ALA A 168 -15.96 -4.16 -0.48
C ALA A 168 -14.99 -3.07 0.02
N VAL A 169 -13.87 -2.85 -0.67
CA VAL A 169 -12.92 -1.77 -0.34
C VAL A 169 -13.52 -0.40 -0.63
N CYS A 170 -14.40 -0.29 -1.63
CA CYS A 170 -15.02 0.97 -2.02
C CYS A 170 -15.90 1.55 -0.90
N ASP A 171 -16.51 0.70 -0.08
CA ASP A 171 -17.38 1.13 1.03
C ASP A 171 -16.63 1.93 2.10
N TYR A 172 -15.30 1.78 2.15
CA TYR A 172 -14.42 2.53 3.07
C TYR A 172 -13.86 3.80 2.44
N CYS A 173 -14.05 4.02 1.14
CA CYS A 173 -13.43 5.12 0.42
C CYS A 173 -14.40 6.28 0.19
N GLN A 174 -13.91 7.52 0.35
CA GLN A 174 -14.70 8.74 0.12
C GLN A 174 -15.01 8.95 -1.37
N ASN A 175 -14.13 8.50 -2.25
CA ASN A 175 -14.25 8.63 -3.68
C ASN A 175 -13.91 7.30 -4.37
N VAL A 176 -14.65 6.99 -5.43
CA VAL A 176 -14.40 5.81 -6.27
C VAL A 176 -14.24 6.25 -7.70
N LEU A 177 -13.09 5.93 -8.30
CA LEU A 177 -12.78 6.16 -9.69
C LEU A 177 -12.90 4.83 -10.45
N HIS A 178 -13.79 4.79 -11.44
CA HIS A 178 -13.91 3.65 -12.34
C HIS A 178 -13.08 3.88 -13.60
N ILE A 179 -12.10 3.01 -13.86
CA ILE A 179 -11.33 3.01 -15.10
C ILE A 179 -11.95 1.96 -16.02
N LYS A 180 -12.37 2.41 -17.23
CA LYS A 180 -12.83 1.53 -18.29
C LYS A 180 -11.69 1.26 -19.26
N GLY A 181 -11.53 0.01 -19.70
CA GLY A 181 -10.59 -0.35 -20.76
C GLY A 181 -11.04 0.23 -22.11
N GLU A 182 -10.09 0.50 -23.00
CA GLU A 182 -10.41 0.82 -24.41
C GLU A 182 -11.07 -0.41 -25.06
N GLY A 183 -12.38 -0.41 -25.20
CA GLY A 183 -13.14 -1.50 -25.83
C GLY A 183 -14.64 -1.52 -25.54
N GLU A 184 -15.12 -0.79 -24.54
CA GLU A 184 -16.55 -0.76 -24.20
C GLU A 184 -17.27 0.53 -24.65
N GLY A 185 -16.89 1.06 -25.78
CA GLY A 185 -17.49 2.26 -26.38
C GLY A 185 -17.88 2.04 -27.83
N GLN A 186 -18.74 1.04 -28.09
CA GLN A 186 -19.55 0.98 -29.36
C GLN A 186 -20.96 0.53 -29.02
#